data_0521846d686122a7e1a6032fa97f93a6
#
_entry.id   0521846d686122a7e1a6032fa97f93a6
#
_cell.length_a   1.000
_cell.length_b   1.000
_cell.length_c   1.000
_cell.angle_alpha   90.00
_cell.angle_beta   90.00
_cell.angle_gamma   90.00
#
_symmetry.space_group_name_H-M   'P 1'
#
loop_
_entity.id
_entity.type
_entity.pdbx_description
1 polymer ?
#
loop_
_entity_poly.entity_id
_entity_poly.type
_entity_poly.pdbx_seq_one_letter_code
_entity_poly.pdbx_strand_id
1 'polypeptide(L)'
;MQLLTAIKERRSIRKFTSDPVPREVLEDLIKKAMWAPSAMNTQPWKFFVLTGKQKDQFIRIAAKCIDRLDERLKQLFKDNMRSFVHGFFKDLGGAPAVVVVLTAKPDIQGYMLGSYESSTAALYNFLLLAHEAGLGACWMTGPLWVEDELLEFLAHPDWRLVGLTPVGYPAQSPPVPPRKHETIVWLGEEEDEDVGKNKV
;
A
#
# COMPACT_ATOMS: atom_id res chain seq x y z
N MET A 1 2.81 -3.60 -20.05
CA MET A 1 4.09 -4.05 -19.40
C MET A 1 4.00 -5.54 -19.07
N GLN A 2 5.12 -6.28 -19.02
CA GLN A 2 5.09 -7.66 -18.53
C GLN A 2 4.94 -7.68 -17.02
N LEU A 3 4.18 -8.65 -16.47
CA LEU A 3 3.90 -8.74 -15.02
C LEU A 3 5.17 -8.75 -14.16
N LEU A 4 6.18 -9.54 -14.55
CA LEU A 4 7.44 -9.62 -13.81
C LEU A 4 8.17 -8.26 -13.76
N THR A 5 8.12 -7.50 -14.83
CA THR A 5 8.69 -6.14 -14.91
C THR A 5 7.96 -5.21 -13.94
N ALA A 6 6.62 -5.22 -13.95
CA ALA A 6 5.83 -4.42 -13.01
C ALA A 6 6.17 -4.75 -11.55
N ILE A 7 6.29 -6.03 -11.21
CA ILE A 7 6.64 -6.48 -9.85
C ILE A 7 8.05 -6.00 -9.45
N LYS A 8 9.03 -6.12 -10.35
CA LYS A 8 10.44 -5.79 -10.06
C LYS A 8 10.70 -4.30 -10.04
N GLU A 9 10.03 -3.53 -10.89
CA GLU A 9 10.34 -2.11 -11.12
C GLU A 9 9.45 -1.15 -10.33
N ARG A 10 8.25 -1.57 -9.92
CA ARG A 10 7.39 -0.74 -9.08
C ARG A 10 8.13 -0.26 -7.82
N ARG A 11 8.02 1.04 -7.54
CA ARG A 11 8.58 1.69 -6.33
C ARG A 11 7.50 2.42 -5.55
N SER A 12 7.77 2.64 -4.26
CA SER A 12 6.97 3.56 -3.44
C SER A 12 7.35 4.99 -3.78
N ILE A 13 6.50 5.64 -4.55
CA ILE A 13 6.67 7.03 -4.98
C ILE A 13 6.10 7.96 -3.90
N ARG A 14 6.89 8.95 -3.50
CA ARG A 14 6.57 9.92 -2.43
C ARG A 14 6.78 11.38 -2.85
N LYS A 15 6.98 11.63 -4.15
CA LYS A 15 6.94 12.95 -4.77
C LYS A 15 6.21 12.84 -6.09
N PHE A 16 5.29 13.75 -6.32
CA PHE A 16 4.41 13.74 -7.49
C PHE A 16 4.45 15.09 -8.18
N THR A 17 4.11 15.11 -9.48
CA THR A 17 3.80 16.35 -10.18
C THR A 17 2.42 16.85 -9.76
N SER A 18 2.10 18.11 -10.05
CA SER A 18 0.78 18.68 -9.79
C SER A 18 -0.28 18.29 -10.81
N ASP A 19 0.11 17.58 -11.87
CA ASP A 19 -0.79 17.19 -12.94
C ASP A 19 -1.90 16.28 -12.41
N PRO A 20 -3.17 16.58 -12.69
CA PRO A 20 -4.27 15.76 -12.22
C PRO A 20 -4.28 14.42 -12.95
N VAL A 21 -4.59 13.35 -12.23
CA VAL A 21 -4.87 12.04 -12.84
C VAL A 21 -6.34 12.03 -13.26
N PRO A 22 -6.67 11.74 -14.53
CA PRO A 22 -8.06 11.67 -14.99
C PRO A 22 -8.88 10.66 -14.17
N ARG A 23 -10.13 11.01 -13.88
CA ARG A 23 -11.03 10.17 -13.09
C ARG A 23 -11.22 8.79 -13.72
N GLU A 24 -11.41 8.74 -15.02
CA GLU A 24 -11.60 7.52 -15.80
C GLU A 24 -10.42 6.57 -15.71
N VAL A 25 -9.21 7.10 -15.61
CA VAL A 25 -7.99 6.29 -15.42
C VAL A 25 -8.03 5.62 -14.06
N LEU A 26 -8.28 6.37 -12.98
CA LEU A 26 -8.36 5.80 -11.63
C LEU A 26 -9.49 4.79 -11.50
N GLU A 27 -10.66 5.06 -12.08
CA GLU A 27 -11.80 4.13 -12.08
C GLU A 27 -11.46 2.83 -12.82
N ASP A 28 -10.81 2.89 -13.97
CA ASP A 28 -10.39 1.72 -14.74
C ASP A 28 -9.37 0.87 -13.97
N LEU A 29 -8.37 1.51 -13.37
CA LEU A 29 -7.36 0.82 -12.55
C LEU A 29 -8.00 0.14 -11.34
N ILE A 30 -8.94 0.77 -10.66
CA ILE A 30 -9.65 0.20 -9.50
C ILE A 30 -10.53 -0.98 -9.95
N LYS A 31 -11.28 -0.86 -11.04
CA LYS A 31 -12.09 -1.97 -11.59
C LYS A 31 -11.23 -3.18 -11.92
N LYS A 32 -10.06 -2.98 -12.50
CA LYS A 32 -9.09 -4.05 -12.76
C LYS A 32 -8.48 -4.62 -11.48
N ALA A 33 -8.19 -3.79 -10.49
CA ALA A 33 -7.64 -4.23 -9.21
C ALA A 33 -8.61 -5.14 -8.44
N MET A 34 -9.91 -4.93 -8.55
CA MET A 34 -10.96 -5.74 -7.93
C MET A 34 -11.08 -7.18 -8.52
N TRP A 35 -10.30 -7.54 -9.54
CA TRP A 35 -10.13 -8.94 -9.97
C TRP A 35 -9.21 -9.75 -9.03
N ALA A 36 -8.81 -9.17 -7.90
CA ALA A 36 -8.08 -9.88 -6.87
C ALA A 36 -8.90 -11.07 -6.33
N PRO A 37 -8.25 -12.16 -5.90
CA PRO A 37 -8.94 -13.23 -5.19
C PRO A 37 -9.44 -12.73 -3.84
N SER A 38 -10.55 -13.30 -3.38
CA SER A 38 -11.06 -13.06 -2.03
C SER A 38 -11.59 -14.32 -1.39
N ALA A 39 -11.48 -14.42 -0.07
CA ALA A 39 -11.99 -15.57 0.68
C ALA A 39 -13.49 -15.76 0.38
N MET A 40 -13.86 -16.94 -0.08
CA MET A 40 -15.24 -17.30 -0.48
C MET A 40 -15.87 -16.32 -1.49
N ASN A 41 -15.05 -15.63 -2.28
CA ASN A 41 -15.48 -14.57 -3.20
C ASN A 41 -16.31 -13.45 -2.55
N THR A 42 -16.04 -13.14 -1.29
CA THR A 42 -16.79 -12.11 -0.54
C THR A 42 -16.54 -10.69 -1.00
N GLN A 43 -15.41 -10.44 -1.69
CA GLN A 43 -15.03 -9.14 -2.23
C GLN A 43 -15.22 -8.00 -1.21
N PRO A 44 -14.59 -8.09 -0.02
CA PRO A 44 -14.90 -7.27 1.15
C PRO A 44 -14.35 -5.84 1.08
N TRP A 45 -13.73 -5.48 -0.01
CA TRP A 45 -13.07 -4.18 -0.21
C TRP A 45 -14.05 -3.07 -0.59
N LYS A 46 -13.71 -1.85 -0.20
CA LYS A 46 -14.30 -0.61 -0.70
C LYS A 46 -13.20 0.40 -0.98
N PHE A 47 -13.23 0.98 -2.17
CA PHE A 47 -12.28 1.99 -2.61
C PHE A 47 -12.90 3.38 -2.55
N PHE A 48 -12.19 4.33 -1.96
CA PHE A 48 -12.48 5.75 -2.02
C PHE A 48 -11.38 6.46 -2.80
N VAL A 49 -11.77 7.37 -3.67
CA VAL A 49 -10.84 8.26 -4.38
C VAL A 49 -11.10 9.67 -3.92
N LEU A 50 -10.11 10.26 -3.28
CA LEU A 50 -10.16 11.62 -2.75
C LEU A 50 -9.31 12.55 -3.59
N THR A 51 -9.89 13.70 -3.96
CA THR A 51 -9.23 14.79 -4.71
C THR A 51 -9.63 16.15 -4.14
N GLY A 52 -8.92 17.20 -4.52
CA GLY A 52 -9.23 18.57 -4.12
C GLY A 52 -9.39 18.74 -2.60
N LYS A 53 -10.37 19.52 -2.19
CA LYS A 53 -10.58 19.88 -0.78
C LYS A 53 -10.82 18.67 0.14
N GLN A 54 -11.51 17.65 -0.34
CA GLN A 54 -11.78 16.43 0.44
C GLN A 54 -10.47 15.67 0.70
N LYS A 55 -9.60 15.56 -0.29
CA LYS A 55 -8.25 15.00 -0.13
C LYS A 55 -7.47 15.79 0.92
N ASP A 56 -7.46 17.11 0.84
CA ASP A 56 -6.68 17.95 1.75
C ASP A 56 -7.20 17.85 3.20
N GLN A 57 -8.50 17.71 3.40
CA GLN A 57 -9.08 17.48 4.73
C GLN A 57 -8.70 16.10 5.27
N PHE A 58 -8.80 15.07 4.43
CA PHE A 58 -8.41 13.71 4.80
C PHE A 58 -6.93 13.59 5.17
N ILE A 59 -6.04 14.24 4.40
CA ILE A 59 -4.60 14.26 4.68
C ILE A 59 -4.31 14.90 6.04
N ARG A 60 -5.01 15.99 6.43
CA ARG A 60 -4.82 16.61 7.76
C ARG A 60 -5.16 15.66 8.90
N ILE A 61 -6.18 14.82 8.73
CA ILE A 61 -6.52 13.79 9.73
C ILE A 61 -5.44 12.69 9.71
N ALA A 62 -5.10 12.18 8.54
CA ALA A 62 -4.09 11.12 8.40
C ALA A 62 -2.73 11.53 8.96
N ALA A 63 -2.34 12.80 8.82
CA ALA A 63 -1.07 13.33 9.33
C ALA A 63 -0.94 13.26 10.86
N LYS A 64 -2.04 13.23 11.61
CA LYS A 64 -2.01 13.07 13.08
C LYS A 64 -1.35 11.76 13.54
N CYS A 65 -1.26 10.76 12.64
CA CYS A 65 -0.56 9.52 12.95
C CYS A 65 0.92 9.75 13.29
N ILE A 66 1.52 10.84 12.82
CA ILE A 66 2.91 11.18 13.09
C ILE A 66 3.15 11.38 14.59
N ASP A 67 2.22 12.02 15.31
CA ASP A 67 2.33 12.21 16.74
C ASP A 67 2.37 10.88 17.50
N ARG A 68 1.68 9.87 16.99
CA ARG A 68 1.67 8.50 17.53
C ARG A 68 2.93 7.71 17.16
N LEU A 69 3.54 8.03 16.02
CA LEU A 69 4.70 7.32 15.48
C LEU A 69 6.04 7.96 15.86
N ASP A 70 6.06 9.19 16.38
CA ASP A 70 7.28 9.98 16.53
C ASP A 70 8.35 9.28 17.38
N GLU A 71 7.98 8.68 18.51
CA GLU A 71 8.93 7.94 19.34
C GLU A 71 9.52 6.73 18.61
N ARG A 72 8.72 6.03 17.81
CA ARG A 72 9.20 4.91 17.01
C ARG A 72 10.09 5.37 15.86
N LEU A 73 9.76 6.52 15.26
CA LEU A 73 10.59 7.12 14.21
C LEU A 73 11.95 7.58 14.74
N LYS A 74 12.01 8.12 15.97
CA LYS A 74 13.26 8.46 16.65
C LYS A 74 14.16 7.24 16.84
N GLN A 75 13.60 6.09 17.20
CA GLN A 75 14.34 4.85 17.38
C GLN A 75 14.87 4.26 16.06
N LEU A 76 14.13 4.40 14.97
CA LEU A 76 14.42 3.74 13.68
C LEU A 76 15.26 4.59 12.74
N PHE A 77 15.15 5.92 12.82
CA PHE A 77 15.68 6.81 11.79
C PHE A 77 16.47 7.99 12.37
N LYS A 78 17.49 8.40 11.63
CA LYS A 78 18.22 9.65 11.87
C LYS A 78 17.31 10.85 11.57
N ASP A 79 17.67 12.03 12.09
CA ASP A 79 16.86 13.25 12.02
C ASP A 79 16.48 13.68 10.59
N ASN A 80 17.37 13.52 9.64
CA ASN A 80 17.08 13.83 8.22
C ASN A 80 15.95 12.97 7.65
N MET A 81 15.93 11.67 7.98
CA MET A 81 14.86 10.76 7.54
C MET A 81 13.54 11.06 8.27
N ARG A 82 13.62 11.37 9.57
CA ARG A 82 12.44 11.82 10.34
C ARG A 82 11.83 13.06 9.71
N SER A 83 12.65 14.09 9.46
CA SER A 83 12.20 15.32 8.79
C SER A 83 11.57 15.05 7.43
N PHE A 84 12.12 14.12 6.66
CA PHE A 84 11.52 13.68 5.39
C PHE A 84 10.14 13.03 5.61
N VAL A 85 10.00 12.12 6.59
CA VAL A 85 8.72 11.47 6.90
C VAL A 85 7.69 12.51 7.35
N HIS A 86 8.04 13.40 8.28
CA HIS A 86 7.16 14.49 8.72
C HIS A 86 6.74 15.41 7.56
N GLY A 87 7.70 15.77 6.68
CA GLY A 87 7.42 16.55 5.48
C GLY A 87 6.44 15.88 4.54
N PHE A 88 6.66 14.58 4.30
CA PHE A 88 5.80 13.78 3.42
C PHE A 88 4.34 13.71 3.91
N PHE A 89 4.11 13.57 5.21
CA PHE A 89 2.75 13.50 5.76
C PHE A 89 1.97 14.82 5.70
N LYS A 90 2.62 15.96 5.43
CA LYS A 90 1.92 17.26 5.33
C LYS A 90 0.99 17.34 4.12
N ASP A 91 1.41 16.76 2.98
CA ASP A 91 0.70 16.85 1.70
C ASP A 91 0.78 15.56 0.88
N LEU A 92 1.32 14.51 1.45
CA LEU A 92 1.60 13.22 0.79
C LEU A 92 2.41 13.39 -0.50
N GLY A 93 3.41 14.28 -0.46
CA GLY A 93 4.33 14.54 -1.57
C GLY A 93 3.71 15.25 -2.75
N GLY A 94 2.65 16.02 -2.52
CA GLY A 94 1.93 16.77 -3.55
C GLY A 94 1.02 15.90 -4.43
N ALA A 95 0.66 14.68 -4.00
CA ALA A 95 -0.17 13.78 -4.78
C ALA A 95 -1.52 14.43 -5.16
N PRO A 96 -1.93 14.41 -6.45
CA PRO A 96 -3.20 14.99 -6.90
C PRO A 96 -4.41 14.18 -6.40
N ALA A 97 -4.23 12.89 -6.11
CA ALA A 97 -5.29 12.02 -5.59
C ALA A 97 -4.78 11.12 -4.47
N VAL A 98 -5.70 10.67 -3.60
CA VAL A 98 -5.47 9.62 -2.60
C VAL A 98 -6.53 8.54 -2.78
N VAL A 99 -6.08 7.30 -2.96
CA VAL A 99 -6.95 6.11 -2.96
C VAL A 99 -6.89 5.50 -1.56
N VAL A 100 -8.06 5.33 -0.95
CA VAL A 100 -8.21 4.70 0.36
C VAL A 100 -8.92 3.37 0.17
N VAL A 101 -8.40 2.32 0.81
CA VAL A 101 -9.01 1.00 0.76
C VAL A 101 -9.47 0.61 2.15
N LEU A 102 -10.75 0.31 2.25
CA LEU A 102 -11.38 -0.25 3.44
C LEU A 102 -11.70 -1.73 3.20
N THR A 103 -11.84 -2.46 4.30
CA THR A 103 -12.38 -3.83 4.30
C THR A 103 -13.58 -3.93 5.22
N ALA A 104 -14.61 -4.67 4.79
CA ALA A 104 -15.77 -4.95 5.63
C ALA A 104 -15.38 -5.80 6.84
N LYS A 105 -16.01 -5.53 8.00
CA LYS A 105 -15.95 -6.44 9.15
C LYS A 105 -16.89 -7.61 8.88
N PRO A 106 -16.40 -8.86 8.91
CA PRO A 106 -17.28 -10.03 8.82
C PRO A 106 -18.06 -10.24 10.12
N ASP A 107 -19.21 -10.90 10.02
CA ASP A 107 -20.02 -11.26 11.19
C ASP A 107 -19.28 -12.18 12.18
N ILE A 108 -18.37 -13.01 11.66
CA ILE A 108 -17.53 -13.90 12.46
C ILE A 108 -16.11 -13.32 12.52
N GLN A 109 -15.69 -12.95 13.74
CA GLN A 109 -14.37 -12.34 13.99
C GLN A 109 -13.19 -13.16 13.43
N GLY A 110 -13.29 -14.50 13.40
CA GLY A 110 -12.24 -15.37 12.84
C GLY A 110 -11.97 -15.16 11.35
N TYR A 111 -12.88 -14.56 10.60
CA TYR A 111 -12.69 -14.24 9.17
C TYR A 111 -12.11 -12.85 8.92
N MET A 112 -11.85 -12.06 9.97
CA MET A 112 -11.33 -10.69 9.82
C MET A 112 -9.99 -10.65 9.07
N LEU A 113 -9.10 -11.57 9.38
CA LEU A 113 -7.81 -11.66 8.69
C LEU A 113 -7.99 -11.94 7.20
N GLY A 114 -8.84 -12.89 6.82
CA GLY A 114 -9.14 -13.19 5.42
C GLY A 114 -9.77 -12.01 4.66
N SER A 115 -10.56 -11.17 5.33
CA SER A 115 -11.07 -9.91 4.77
C SER A 115 -9.95 -8.91 4.50
N TYR A 116 -9.01 -8.76 5.44
CA TYR A 116 -7.82 -7.91 5.26
C TYR A 116 -6.94 -8.41 4.12
N GLU A 117 -6.62 -9.70 4.09
CA GLU A 117 -5.77 -10.31 3.06
C GLU A 117 -6.39 -10.13 1.67
N SER A 118 -7.71 -10.36 1.54
CA SER A 118 -8.45 -10.16 0.31
C SER A 118 -8.37 -8.71 -0.17
N SER A 119 -8.65 -7.75 0.70
CA SER A 119 -8.60 -6.31 0.37
C SER A 119 -7.18 -5.82 0.12
N THR A 120 -6.19 -6.42 0.78
CA THR A 120 -4.75 -6.20 0.53
C THR A 120 -4.34 -6.67 -0.86
N ALA A 121 -4.84 -7.82 -1.31
CA ALA A 121 -4.58 -8.32 -2.66
C ALA A 121 -5.13 -7.34 -3.72
N ALA A 122 -6.34 -6.82 -3.52
CA ALA A 122 -6.91 -5.81 -4.42
C ALA A 122 -6.08 -4.50 -4.41
N LEU A 123 -5.66 -4.03 -3.24
CA LEU A 123 -4.78 -2.85 -3.14
C LEU A 123 -3.44 -3.10 -3.84
N TYR A 124 -2.84 -4.27 -3.70
CA TYR A 124 -1.58 -4.57 -4.36
C TYR A 124 -1.72 -4.63 -5.88
N ASN A 125 -2.81 -5.22 -6.40
CA ASN A 125 -3.14 -5.15 -7.83
C ASN A 125 -3.21 -3.70 -8.31
N PHE A 126 -3.88 -2.81 -7.56
CA PHE A 126 -3.93 -1.39 -7.88
C PHE A 126 -2.53 -0.76 -7.98
N LEU A 127 -1.61 -1.09 -7.08
CA LEU A 127 -0.23 -0.57 -7.13
C LEU A 127 0.52 -1.01 -8.39
N LEU A 128 0.34 -2.25 -8.82
CA LEU A 128 0.96 -2.77 -10.04
C LEU A 128 0.38 -2.11 -11.29
N LEU A 129 -0.95 -2.01 -11.35
CA LEU A 129 -1.66 -1.38 -12.45
C LEU A 129 -1.36 0.13 -12.56
N ALA A 130 -1.26 0.84 -11.43
CA ALA A 130 -0.84 2.24 -11.41
C ALA A 130 0.57 2.39 -12.00
N HIS A 131 1.51 1.52 -11.61
CA HIS A 131 2.86 1.53 -12.18
C HIS A 131 2.87 1.24 -13.68
N GLU A 132 2.09 0.26 -14.15
CA GLU A 132 1.94 -0.05 -15.58
C GLU A 132 1.38 1.13 -16.38
N ALA A 133 0.46 1.90 -15.77
CA ALA A 133 -0.12 3.11 -16.36
C ALA A 133 0.82 4.34 -16.28
N GLY A 134 2.07 4.19 -15.83
CA GLY A 134 3.02 5.30 -15.67
C GLY A 134 2.76 6.18 -14.45
N LEU A 135 1.88 5.75 -13.53
CA LEU A 135 1.61 6.47 -12.30
C LEU A 135 2.53 5.99 -11.16
N GLY A 136 2.84 6.90 -10.27
CA GLY A 136 3.47 6.62 -8.99
C GLY A 136 2.42 6.38 -7.90
N ALA A 137 2.73 5.48 -6.98
CA ALA A 137 1.89 5.21 -5.82
C ALA A 137 2.74 4.77 -4.61
N CYS A 138 2.20 4.95 -3.39
CA CYS A 138 2.84 4.50 -2.16
C CYS A 138 1.79 3.99 -1.18
N TRP A 139 1.78 2.69 -0.91
CA TRP A 139 0.93 2.14 0.14
C TRP A 139 1.40 2.58 1.53
N MET A 140 0.50 3.16 2.30
CA MET A 140 0.77 3.69 3.64
C MET A 140 -0.13 3.01 4.67
N THR A 141 0.49 2.53 5.74
CA THR A 141 -0.17 1.92 6.90
C THR A 141 -0.01 2.75 8.19
N GLY A 142 0.88 3.75 8.18
CA GLY A 142 1.01 4.69 9.32
C GLY A 142 -0.34 5.28 9.76
N PRO A 143 -1.22 5.72 8.86
CA PRO A 143 -2.53 6.26 9.21
C PRO A 143 -3.48 5.30 9.93
N LEU A 144 -3.19 4.00 10.01
CA LEU A 144 -3.94 3.06 10.87
C LEU A 144 -3.97 3.50 12.35
N TRP A 145 -2.99 4.27 12.79
CA TRP A 145 -2.96 4.84 14.15
C TRP A 145 -4.04 5.89 14.43
N VAL A 146 -4.73 6.35 13.40
CA VAL A 146 -5.85 7.30 13.46
C VAL A 146 -7.03 6.80 12.65
N GLU A 147 -7.18 5.48 12.60
CA GLU A 147 -8.19 4.76 11.81
C GLU A 147 -9.60 5.29 12.10
N ASP A 148 -9.98 5.40 13.36
CA ASP A 148 -11.34 5.77 13.75
C ASP A 148 -11.73 7.16 13.19
N GLU A 149 -10.84 8.15 13.27
CA GLU A 149 -11.09 9.48 12.73
C GLU A 149 -11.20 9.49 11.19
N LEU A 150 -10.44 8.62 10.52
CA LEU A 150 -10.49 8.47 9.06
C LEU A 150 -11.77 7.76 8.62
N LEU A 151 -12.20 6.74 9.35
CA LEU A 151 -13.44 6.02 9.08
C LEU A 151 -14.67 6.90 9.31
N GLU A 152 -14.65 7.73 10.36
CA GLU A 152 -15.69 8.73 10.62
C GLU A 152 -15.77 9.74 9.46
N PHE A 153 -14.63 10.28 9.01
CA PHE A 153 -14.58 11.18 7.87
C PHE A 153 -15.18 10.56 6.59
N LEU A 154 -14.96 9.26 6.39
CA LEU A 154 -15.50 8.52 5.24
C LEU A 154 -16.94 8.05 5.44
N ALA A 155 -17.57 8.32 6.59
CA ALA A 155 -18.89 7.85 7.00
C ALA A 155 -19.03 6.30 6.98
N HIS A 156 -17.96 5.60 7.34
CA HIS A 156 -17.88 4.13 7.39
C HIS A 156 -17.27 3.61 8.71
N PRO A 157 -17.82 3.97 9.90
CA PRO A 157 -17.24 3.61 11.20
C PRO A 157 -17.18 2.10 11.45
N ASP A 158 -18.07 1.34 10.79
CA ASP A 158 -18.15 -0.13 10.95
C ASP A 158 -17.19 -0.90 10.03
N TRP A 159 -16.36 -0.20 9.25
CA TRP A 159 -15.36 -0.81 8.39
C TRP A 159 -13.99 -0.84 9.07
N ARG A 160 -12.98 -1.32 8.35
CA ARG A 160 -11.57 -1.27 8.76
C ARG A 160 -10.73 -0.65 7.65
N LEU A 161 -9.73 0.12 8.03
CA LEU A 161 -8.78 0.70 7.10
C LEU A 161 -7.71 -0.33 6.72
N VAL A 162 -7.57 -0.64 5.44
CA VAL A 162 -6.45 -1.46 4.90
C VAL A 162 -5.23 -0.60 4.65
N GLY A 163 -5.44 0.60 4.20
CA GLY A 163 -4.41 1.58 3.96
C GLY A 163 -4.86 2.70 3.03
N LEU A 164 -3.99 3.67 2.88
CA LEU A 164 -4.16 4.73 1.91
C LEU A 164 -2.97 4.82 0.97
N THR A 165 -3.22 5.32 -0.23
CA THR A 165 -2.24 5.37 -1.31
C THR A 165 -2.33 6.72 -2.02
N PRO A 166 -1.41 7.67 -1.77
CA PRO A 166 -1.23 8.80 -2.67
C PRO A 166 -0.88 8.30 -4.06
N VAL A 167 -1.48 8.88 -5.08
CA VAL A 167 -1.30 8.49 -6.48
C VAL A 167 -1.24 9.71 -7.39
N GLY A 168 -0.36 9.68 -8.38
CA GLY A 168 -0.12 10.76 -9.34
C GLY A 168 1.02 10.43 -10.28
N TYR A 169 1.38 11.35 -11.15
CA TYR A 169 2.58 11.20 -11.98
C TYR A 169 3.85 11.37 -11.14
N PRO A 170 4.83 10.43 -11.24
CA PRO A 170 6.00 10.43 -10.37
C PRO A 170 6.94 11.59 -10.69
N ALA A 171 7.38 12.32 -9.65
CA ALA A 171 8.44 13.34 -9.72
C ALA A 171 9.75 12.83 -9.09
N GLN A 172 9.94 11.53 -9.01
CA GLN A 172 11.15 10.88 -8.50
C GLN A 172 11.30 9.47 -9.07
N SER A 173 12.54 8.96 -9.10
CA SER A 173 12.87 7.58 -9.48
C SER A 173 13.73 6.93 -8.39
N PRO A 174 13.13 6.35 -7.33
CA PRO A 174 13.88 5.73 -6.25
C PRO A 174 14.64 4.48 -6.71
N PRO A 175 15.83 4.19 -6.14
CA PRO A 175 16.58 2.99 -6.47
C PRO A 175 15.84 1.71 -6.05
N VAL A 176 16.24 0.59 -6.64
CA VAL A 176 15.75 -0.74 -6.24
C VAL A 176 16.31 -1.08 -4.86
N PRO A 177 15.47 -1.31 -3.84
CA PRO A 177 15.96 -1.74 -2.54
C PRO A 177 16.42 -3.20 -2.59
N PRO A 178 17.42 -3.60 -1.78
CA PRO A 178 17.87 -4.98 -1.69
C PRO A 178 16.74 -5.90 -1.23
N ARG A 179 16.82 -7.17 -1.62
CA ARG A 179 15.94 -8.24 -1.15
C ARG A 179 16.74 -9.20 -0.29
N LYS A 180 16.07 -9.77 0.72
CA LYS A 180 16.63 -10.89 1.47
C LYS A 180 16.59 -12.14 0.57
N HIS A 181 17.63 -12.94 0.66
CA HIS A 181 17.73 -14.25 0.02
C HIS A 181 17.40 -15.34 1.05
N GLU A 182 17.18 -16.56 0.59
CA GLU A 182 17.05 -17.75 1.45
C GLU A 182 15.84 -17.72 2.41
N THR A 183 14.69 -17.35 1.87
CA THR A 183 13.43 -17.40 2.61
C THR A 183 12.50 -18.54 2.14
N ILE A 184 13.03 -19.46 1.34
CA ILE A 184 12.29 -20.63 0.83
C ILE A 184 12.84 -21.87 1.56
N VAL A 185 11.95 -22.63 2.16
CA VAL A 185 12.25 -23.91 2.80
C VAL A 185 11.49 -24.99 2.04
N TRP A 186 12.20 -25.99 1.59
CA TRP A 186 11.64 -27.19 0.97
C TRP A 186 11.49 -28.27 2.04
N LEU A 187 10.32 -28.90 2.12
CA LEU A 187 10.05 -30.03 2.99
C LEU A 187 9.63 -31.22 2.14
N GLY A 188 10.24 -32.40 2.41
CA GLY A 188 9.91 -33.66 1.71
C GLY A 188 10.82 -33.97 0.52
N GLU A 189 11.87 -33.20 0.23
CA GLU A 189 12.96 -33.67 -0.63
C GLU A 189 13.90 -34.52 0.23
N GLU A 190 14.16 -35.79 -0.20
CA GLU A 190 15.26 -36.59 0.32
C GLU A 190 16.56 -35.88 -0.10
N GLU A 191 17.42 -35.55 0.86
CA GLU A 191 18.78 -35.12 0.54
C GLU A 191 19.42 -36.26 -0.27
N ASP A 192 19.83 -36.00 -1.51
CA ASP A 192 20.67 -36.92 -2.28
C ASP A 192 21.95 -37.23 -1.47
N GLU A 193 21.99 -38.37 -0.82
CA GLU A 193 23.11 -38.83 -0.01
C GLU A 193 24.40 -39.09 -0.81
N ASP A 194 24.55 -38.58 -2.03
CA ASP A 194 25.68 -38.94 -2.91
C ASP A 194 26.49 -37.76 -3.46
N VAL A 195 26.87 -36.81 -2.60
CA VAL A 195 27.94 -35.82 -2.91
C VAL A 195 28.99 -35.79 -1.79
N GLY A 196 29.43 -36.94 -1.31
CA GLY A 196 30.41 -37.01 -0.19
C GLY A 196 31.46 -38.11 -0.26
N LYS A 197 31.62 -38.81 -1.38
CA LYS A 197 32.69 -39.84 -1.47
C LYS A 197 33.50 -39.67 -2.75
N ASN A 198 34.36 -38.68 -2.82
CA ASN A 198 35.60 -38.73 -3.60
C ASN A 198 36.50 -37.55 -3.23
N LYS A 199 37.19 -37.68 -2.11
CA LYS A 199 38.48 -37.04 -1.88
C LYS A 199 39.40 -38.11 -1.25
N VAL A 200 40.13 -38.77 -2.11
CA VAL A 200 41.44 -39.37 -1.79
C VAL A 200 42.46 -38.52 -2.52
#